data_fd781e114b8d72c7f0a994ea34218763
#
_entry.id   fd781e114b8d72c7f0a994ea34218763
#
_cell.length_a   1.000
_cell.length_b   1.000
_cell.length_c   1.000
_cell.angle_alpha   90.00
_cell.angle_beta   90.00
_cell.angle_gamma   90.00
#
_symmetry.space_group_name_H-M   'P 1'
#
loop_
_entity.id
_entity.type
_entity.pdbx_description
1 polymer ?
#
loop_
_entity_poly.entity_id
_entity_poly.type
_entity_poly.pdbx_seq_one_letter_code
_entity_poly.pdbx_strand_id
1 'polypeptide(L)'
;KSGKKSSDTGERYLPKKAREALSDSEYAATTAAKRKDKAAGKQHSKQPKKIAEKTAKFRMAKGGKADGRLKRAGVSGYNKPKRTPNHPKKSHIVVAKSGSTIKTIRFGEQGASTAGKPKAGESAKMKAKRKSFKARHGRNISKGKMSAAYWANKVKW
;
A
#
# COMPACT_ATOMS: atom_id res chain seq x y z
N LYS A 1 22.28 25.35 -2.39
CA LYS A 1 21.14 24.60 -1.76
C LYS A 1 20.42 25.56 -0.82
N SER A 2 19.56 26.44 -1.36
CA SER A 2 19.05 27.61 -0.62
C SER A 2 17.99 27.29 0.43
N GLY A 3 17.33 26.13 0.35
CA GLY A 3 16.20 25.81 1.23
C GLY A 3 14.92 26.63 0.95
N LYS A 4 14.97 27.62 0.08
CA LYS A 4 13.83 28.45 -0.32
C LYS A 4 12.86 27.69 -1.22
N LYS A 5 11.63 28.20 -1.40
CA LYS A 5 10.63 27.57 -2.26
C LYS A 5 11.13 27.50 -3.71
N SER A 6 10.88 26.38 -4.35
CA SER A 6 11.27 26.11 -5.75
C SER A 6 10.61 27.06 -6.76
N SER A 7 9.45 27.64 -6.43
CA SER A 7 8.79 28.69 -7.20
C SER A 7 9.64 29.94 -7.33
N ASP A 8 10.32 30.32 -6.25
CA ASP A 8 11.03 31.60 -6.14
C ASP A 8 12.45 31.52 -6.72
N THR A 9 13.13 30.40 -6.47
CA THR A 9 14.54 30.23 -6.88
C THR A 9 14.70 29.52 -8.22
N GLY A 10 13.67 28.89 -8.74
CA GLY A 10 13.74 28.01 -9.90
C GLY A 10 14.56 26.73 -9.66
N GLU A 11 14.95 26.47 -8.41
CA GLU A 11 15.66 25.24 -8.06
C GLU A 11 14.73 24.01 -8.14
N ARG A 12 15.33 22.87 -8.47
CA ARG A 12 14.58 21.62 -8.47
C ARG A 12 14.32 21.16 -7.03
N TYR A 13 13.05 20.90 -6.71
CA TYR A 13 12.72 20.27 -5.44
C TYR A 13 13.21 18.81 -5.45
N LEU A 14 14.02 18.47 -4.46
CA LEU A 14 14.49 17.11 -4.18
C LEU A 14 14.35 16.81 -2.68
N PRO A 15 14.01 15.59 -2.28
CA PRO A 15 14.03 15.17 -0.88
C PRO A 15 15.40 15.45 -0.23
N LYS A 16 15.44 15.73 1.07
CA LYS A 16 16.67 16.08 1.81
C LYS A 16 17.81 15.08 1.53
N LYS A 17 17.57 13.79 1.71
CA LYS A 17 18.53 12.72 1.45
C LYS A 17 19.02 12.67 -0.01
N ALA A 18 18.15 13.00 -0.98
CA ALA A 18 18.55 13.08 -2.38
C ALA A 18 19.47 14.27 -2.67
N ARG A 19 19.24 15.40 -2.01
CA ARG A 19 20.12 16.59 -2.10
C ARG A 19 21.49 16.33 -1.50
N GLU A 20 21.54 15.67 -0.36
CA GLU A 20 22.79 15.33 0.34
C GLU A 20 23.64 14.32 -0.45
N ALA A 21 23.02 13.46 -1.24
CA ALA A 21 23.70 12.48 -2.09
C ALA A 21 24.24 13.05 -3.41
N LEU A 22 23.93 14.29 -3.74
CA LEU A 22 24.40 14.97 -4.95
C LEU A 22 25.55 15.93 -4.61
N SER A 23 26.58 15.96 -5.49
CA SER A 23 27.58 17.01 -5.46
C SER A 23 26.94 18.36 -5.85
N ASP A 24 27.63 19.48 -5.54
CA ASP A 24 27.11 20.80 -5.89
C ASP A 24 27.00 20.99 -7.41
N SER A 25 27.92 20.42 -8.19
CA SER A 25 27.86 20.42 -9.65
C SER A 25 26.65 19.63 -10.18
N GLU A 26 26.38 18.44 -9.63
CA GLU A 26 25.21 17.66 -9.99
C GLU A 26 23.90 18.37 -9.63
N TYR A 27 23.87 19.03 -8.47
CA TYR A 27 22.71 19.81 -8.06
C TYR A 27 22.49 21.03 -8.96
N ALA A 28 23.57 21.73 -9.32
CA ALA A 28 23.53 22.85 -10.26
C ALA A 28 23.02 22.41 -11.65
N ALA A 29 23.51 21.28 -12.17
CA ALA A 29 23.07 20.73 -13.46
C ALA A 29 21.57 20.43 -13.49
N THR A 30 21.02 19.83 -12.42
CA THR A 30 19.56 19.57 -12.37
C THR A 30 18.74 20.84 -12.25
N THR A 31 19.27 21.87 -11.58
CA THR A 31 18.62 23.19 -11.45
C THR A 31 18.65 23.94 -12.77
N ALA A 32 19.79 23.93 -13.48
CA ALA A 32 19.94 24.55 -14.80
C ALA A 32 18.96 23.92 -15.82
N ALA A 33 18.87 22.59 -15.85
CA ALA A 33 17.89 21.89 -16.69
C ALA A 33 16.46 22.34 -16.39
N LYS A 34 16.09 22.50 -15.12
CA LYS A 34 14.76 22.97 -14.73
C LYS A 34 14.50 24.41 -15.17
N ARG A 35 15.48 25.31 -14.99
CA ARG A 35 15.36 26.73 -15.38
C ARG A 35 15.21 26.87 -16.89
N LYS A 36 16.01 26.11 -17.67
CA LYS A 36 15.92 26.07 -19.14
C LYS A 36 14.53 25.65 -19.62
N ASP A 37 14.00 24.57 -19.07
CA ASP A 37 12.66 24.07 -19.43
C ASP A 37 11.56 25.03 -19.01
N LYS A 38 11.70 25.72 -17.85
CA LYS A 38 10.77 26.76 -17.40
C LYS A 38 10.78 27.96 -18.33
N ALA A 39 11.95 28.42 -18.76
CA ALA A 39 12.08 29.50 -19.73
C ALA A 39 11.46 29.17 -21.10
N ALA A 40 11.50 27.86 -21.48
CA ALA A 40 10.82 27.35 -22.68
C ALA A 40 9.33 27.06 -22.48
N GLY A 41 8.71 27.53 -21.40
CA GLY A 41 7.28 27.36 -21.10
C GLY A 41 6.84 25.95 -20.73
N LYS A 42 7.77 25.01 -20.48
CA LYS A 42 7.42 23.63 -20.14
C LYS A 42 7.00 23.52 -18.67
N GLN A 43 5.81 23.02 -18.42
CA GLN A 43 5.30 22.79 -17.08
C GLN A 43 6.08 21.68 -16.32
N HIS A 44 6.59 20.69 -17.03
CA HIS A 44 7.37 19.60 -16.46
C HIS A 44 8.76 19.52 -17.05
N SER A 45 9.78 19.54 -16.19
CA SER A 45 11.19 19.43 -16.56
C SER A 45 11.74 18.03 -16.19
N LYS A 46 12.29 17.32 -17.17
CA LYS A 46 12.99 16.06 -16.92
C LYS A 46 14.33 16.33 -16.21
N GLN A 47 14.69 15.46 -15.29
CA GLN A 47 15.99 15.48 -14.63
C GLN A 47 17.04 14.84 -15.55
N PRO A 48 18.32 15.33 -15.58
CA PRO A 48 19.39 14.64 -16.31
C PRO A 48 19.47 13.17 -15.91
N LYS A 49 19.65 12.29 -16.90
CA LYS A 49 19.50 10.82 -16.71
C LYS A 49 20.35 10.26 -15.57
N LYS A 50 21.66 10.56 -15.55
CA LYS A 50 22.59 10.11 -14.49
C LYS A 50 22.14 10.55 -13.09
N ILE A 51 21.68 11.78 -12.94
CA ILE A 51 21.21 12.33 -11.66
C ILE A 51 19.85 11.71 -11.29
N ALA A 52 18.98 11.45 -12.27
CA ALA A 52 17.71 10.78 -12.06
C ALA A 52 17.88 9.36 -11.51
N GLU A 53 18.85 8.62 -12.04
CA GLU A 53 19.23 7.27 -11.58
C GLU A 53 19.82 7.31 -10.16
N LYS A 54 20.77 8.22 -9.91
CA LYS A 54 21.41 8.37 -8.59
C LYS A 54 20.42 8.74 -7.49
N THR A 55 19.42 9.56 -7.82
CA THR A 55 18.39 10.00 -6.87
C THR A 55 17.16 9.09 -6.81
N ALA A 56 17.05 8.11 -7.70
CA ALA A 56 15.88 7.22 -7.79
C ALA A 56 15.55 6.51 -6.46
N LYS A 57 16.58 6.05 -5.75
CA LYS A 57 16.45 5.39 -4.44
C LYS A 57 15.89 6.29 -3.33
N PHE A 58 16.04 7.61 -3.48
CA PHE A 58 15.51 8.59 -2.52
C PHE A 58 14.16 9.17 -2.93
N ARG A 59 13.69 8.86 -4.12
CA ARG A 59 12.30 9.14 -4.45
C ARG A 59 11.49 8.33 -3.46
N MET A 60 10.79 9.01 -2.54
CA MET A 60 9.78 8.36 -1.74
C MET A 60 8.97 7.51 -2.70
N ALA A 61 8.89 6.21 -2.42
CA ALA A 61 8.11 5.28 -3.21
C ALA A 61 6.80 5.98 -3.56
N LYS A 62 6.65 6.33 -4.86
CA LYS A 62 5.63 7.24 -5.42
C LYS A 62 4.64 7.66 -4.34
N GLY A 63 4.71 8.87 -3.84
CA GLY A 63 3.66 9.48 -3.04
C GLY A 63 2.40 9.63 -3.90
N GLY A 64 1.98 8.51 -4.48
CA GLY A 64 0.65 8.34 -4.96
C GLY A 64 -0.20 8.56 -3.73
N LYS A 65 -1.13 9.52 -3.75
CA LYS A 65 -2.18 9.70 -2.75
C LYS A 65 -2.57 8.31 -2.30
N ALA A 66 -2.33 8.01 -1.02
CA ALA A 66 -2.63 6.67 -0.47
C ALA A 66 -4.02 6.30 -0.98
N ASP A 67 -4.14 5.14 -1.64
CA ASP A 67 -5.39 4.78 -2.32
C ASP A 67 -6.55 5.12 -1.38
N GLY A 68 -7.46 5.99 -1.82
CA GLY A 68 -8.57 6.47 -0.98
C GLY A 68 -9.39 5.34 -0.36
N ARG A 69 -9.30 4.12 -0.92
CA ARG A 69 -9.88 2.89 -0.36
C ARG A 69 -9.23 2.51 0.97
N LEU A 70 -7.91 2.67 1.11
CA LEU A 70 -7.19 2.40 2.37
C LEU A 70 -7.68 3.35 3.47
N LYS A 71 -7.76 4.65 3.16
CA LYS A 71 -8.27 5.67 4.09
C LYS A 71 -9.71 5.40 4.48
N ARG A 72 -10.61 5.14 3.50
CA ARG A 72 -12.03 4.83 3.77
C ARG A 72 -12.23 3.55 4.56
N ALA A 73 -11.40 2.53 4.34
CA ALA A 73 -11.44 1.28 5.09
C ALA A 73 -10.74 1.40 6.46
N GLY A 74 -9.98 2.46 6.70
CA GLY A 74 -9.19 2.66 7.92
C GLY A 74 -8.12 1.59 8.13
N VAL A 75 -7.55 1.05 7.03
CA VAL A 75 -6.50 0.02 7.07
C VAL A 75 -5.14 0.62 6.76
N SER A 76 -4.08 0.08 7.37
CA SER A 76 -2.71 0.59 7.25
C SER A 76 -2.03 0.27 5.92
N GLY A 77 -2.64 -0.58 5.08
CA GLY A 77 -2.08 -0.96 3.79
C GLY A 77 -2.85 -2.07 3.10
N TYR A 78 -2.44 -2.41 1.88
CA TYR A 78 -3.03 -3.52 1.14
C TYR A 78 -2.76 -4.86 1.82
N ASN A 79 -3.72 -5.78 1.70
CA ASN A 79 -3.63 -7.13 2.24
C ASN A 79 -3.44 -7.19 3.77
N LYS A 80 -3.78 -6.13 4.48
CA LYS A 80 -3.77 -6.05 5.95
C LYS A 80 -5.21 -6.01 6.47
N PRO A 81 -5.77 -7.13 6.90
CA PRO A 81 -7.12 -7.18 7.44
C PRO A 81 -7.20 -6.45 8.78
N LYS A 82 -8.31 -5.73 9.00
CA LYS A 82 -8.61 -5.02 10.23
C LYS A 82 -9.97 -5.46 10.77
N ARG A 83 -10.08 -5.60 12.09
CA ARG A 83 -11.36 -5.84 12.78
C ARG A 83 -12.23 -4.59 12.75
N THR A 84 -13.54 -4.79 12.55
CA THR A 84 -14.56 -3.73 12.52
C THR A 84 -15.64 -4.04 13.54
N PRO A 85 -15.40 -3.78 14.84
CA PRO A 85 -16.33 -4.16 15.91
C PRO A 85 -17.71 -3.50 15.77
N ASN A 86 -17.74 -2.26 15.31
CA ASN A 86 -18.96 -1.46 15.19
C ASN A 86 -19.73 -1.69 13.88
N HIS A 87 -19.33 -2.63 13.03
CA HIS A 87 -20.06 -2.92 11.81
C HIS A 87 -21.17 -3.95 12.09
N PRO A 88 -22.44 -3.69 11.68
CA PRO A 88 -23.59 -4.51 12.13
C PRO A 88 -23.52 -6.00 11.74
N LYS A 89 -22.89 -6.32 10.59
CA LYS A 89 -22.93 -7.70 10.05
C LYS A 89 -21.55 -8.32 9.87
N LYS A 90 -20.49 -7.53 9.58
CA LYS A 90 -19.17 -8.07 9.19
C LYS A 90 -18.08 -7.69 10.19
N SER A 91 -17.33 -8.66 10.64
CA SER A 91 -16.34 -8.50 11.71
C SER A 91 -15.00 -7.96 11.23
N HIS A 92 -14.71 -8.03 9.93
CA HIS A 92 -13.43 -7.61 9.38
C HIS A 92 -13.56 -6.94 8.02
N ILE A 93 -12.59 -6.08 7.70
CA ILE A 93 -12.41 -5.44 6.40
C ILE A 93 -10.96 -5.58 5.94
N VAL A 94 -10.76 -5.70 4.64
CA VAL A 94 -9.44 -5.67 4.01
C VAL A 94 -9.53 -4.96 2.66
N VAL A 95 -8.50 -4.21 2.31
CA VAL A 95 -8.28 -3.77 0.93
C VAL A 95 -7.29 -4.74 0.30
N ALA A 96 -7.82 -5.69 -0.44
CA ALA A 96 -7.05 -6.73 -1.11
C ALA A 96 -6.42 -6.19 -2.39
N LYS A 97 -5.15 -6.53 -2.63
CA LYS A 97 -4.44 -6.23 -3.87
C LYS A 97 -3.78 -7.49 -4.41
N SER A 98 -4.01 -7.76 -5.70
CA SER A 98 -3.35 -8.82 -6.46
C SER A 98 -3.01 -8.29 -7.84
N GLY A 99 -1.71 -8.17 -8.16
CA GLY A 99 -1.27 -7.45 -9.34
C GLY A 99 -1.80 -6.02 -9.38
N SER A 100 -2.47 -5.64 -10.46
CA SER A 100 -3.12 -4.35 -10.65
C SER A 100 -4.53 -4.26 -10.03
N THR A 101 -5.14 -5.40 -9.71
CA THR A 101 -6.51 -5.46 -9.18
C THR A 101 -6.56 -5.12 -7.70
N ILE A 102 -7.46 -4.19 -7.33
CA ILE A 102 -7.67 -3.77 -5.94
C ILE A 102 -9.16 -3.88 -5.61
N LYS A 103 -9.49 -4.56 -4.51
CA LYS A 103 -10.87 -4.77 -4.06
C LYS A 103 -10.98 -4.56 -2.55
N THR A 104 -11.98 -3.77 -2.11
CA THR A 104 -12.34 -3.71 -0.70
C THR A 104 -13.28 -4.86 -0.36
N ILE A 105 -12.91 -5.69 0.60
CA ILE A 105 -13.63 -6.90 0.97
C ILE A 105 -13.97 -6.82 2.46
N ARG A 106 -15.25 -7.03 2.79
CA ARG A 106 -15.70 -7.28 4.16
C ARG A 106 -15.97 -8.76 4.32
N PHE A 107 -15.51 -9.35 5.43
CA PHE A 107 -15.61 -10.78 5.66
C PHE A 107 -15.83 -11.11 7.14
N GLY A 108 -16.18 -12.36 7.38
CA GLY A 108 -16.54 -12.85 8.71
C GLY A 108 -17.88 -12.28 9.19
N GLU A 109 -18.63 -13.07 9.92
CA GLU A 109 -19.85 -12.67 10.57
C GLU A 109 -19.54 -12.06 11.94
N GLN A 110 -20.25 -10.99 12.32
CA GLN A 110 -20.11 -10.39 13.63
C GLN A 110 -20.67 -11.33 14.70
N GLY A 111 -20.00 -11.46 15.83
CA GLY A 111 -20.40 -12.38 16.89
C GLY A 111 -20.17 -13.88 16.63
N ALA A 112 -19.89 -14.29 15.39
CA ALA A 112 -19.71 -15.69 15.08
C ALA A 112 -18.50 -16.31 15.78
N SER A 113 -18.72 -17.38 16.53
CA SER A 113 -17.68 -18.24 17.13
C SER A 113 -17.00 -19.08 16.04
N THR A 114 -15.70 -18.92 15.89
CA THR A 114 -14.88 -19.64 14.90
C THR A 114 -13.82 -20.50 15.58
N ALA A 115 -13.27 -21.50 14.89
CA ALA A 115 -12.24 -22.36 15.46
C ALA A 115 -10.89 -21.66 15.66
N GLY A 116 -10.67 -20.50 15.01
CA GLY A 116 -9.39 -19.84 15.06
C GLY A 116 -8.28 -20.61 14.32
N LYS A 117 -7.04 -20.14 14.49
CA LYS A 117 -5.87 -20.86 13.97
C LYS A 117 -5.65 -22.16 14.76
N PRO A 118 -5.08 -23.20 14.12
CA PRO A 118 -4.69 -24.43 14.82
C PRO A 118 -3.82 -24.13 16.03
N LYS A 119 -4.11 -24.81 17.14
CA LYS A 119 -3.33 -24.75 18.39
C LYS A 119 -2.94 -26.15 18.84
N ALA A 120 -1.81 -26.29 19.50
CA ALA A 120 -1.45 -27.53 20.18
C ALA A 120 -2.51 -27.85 21.26
N GLY A 121 -2.93 -29.10 21.38
CA GLY A 121 -3.94 -29.53 22.35
C GLY A 121 -5.38 -29.09 22.05
N GLU A 122 -5.68 -28.58 20.85
CA GLU A 122 -7.06 -28.19 20.52
C GLU A 122 -8.01 -29.38 20.47
N SER A 123 -9.26 -29.16 20.86
CA SER A 123 -10.29 -30.19 20.87
C SER A 123 -10.64 -30.74 19.46
N ALA A 124 -11.08 -32.01 19.39
CA ALA A 124 -11.56 -32.61 18.14
C ALA A 124 -12.70 -31.81 17.50
N LYS A 125 -13.56 -31.20 18.32
CA LYS A 125 -14.65 -30.29 17.88
C LYS A 125 -14.12 -29.10 17.09
N MET A 126 -13.04 -28.45 17.53
CA MET A 126 -12.45 -27.29 16.84
C MET A 126 -11.79 -27.70 15.52
N LYS A 127 -11.09 -28.86 15.50
CA LYS A 127 -10.53 -29.43 14.27
C LYS A 127 -11.63 -29.76 13.25
N ALA A 128 -12.70 -30.42 13.66
CA ALA A 128 -13.85 -30.73 12.81
C ALA A 128 -14.53 -29.49 12.26
N LYS A 129 -14.73 -28.46 13.09
CA LYS A 129 -15.34 -27.18 12.70
C LYS A 129 -14.52 -26.49 11.60
N ARG A 130 -13.18 -26.49 11.72
CA ARG A 130 -12.28 -25.92 10.71
C ARG A 130 -12.28 -26.73 9.42
N LYS A 131 -12.27 -28.05 9.50
CA LYS A 131 -12.37 -28.96 8.35
C LYS A 131 -13.67 -28.75 7.60
N SER A 132 -14.79 -28.65 8.29
CA SER A 132 -16.12 -28.37 7.72
C SER A 132 -16.16 -27.00 7.01
N PHE A 133 -15.61 -25.96 7.61
CA PHE A 133 -15.52 -24.66 6.95
C PHE A 133 -14.74 -24.73 5.64
N LYS A 134 -13.56 -25.36 5.65
CA LYS A 134 -12.74 -25.51 4.45
C LYS A 134 -13.41 -26.32 3.36
N ALA A 135 -14.12 -27.41 3.72
CA ALA A 135 -14.85 -28.21 2.77
C ALA A 135 -15.96 -27.42 2.07
N ARG A 136 -16.77 -26.66 2.83
CA ARG A 136 -17.88 -25.87 2.27
C ARG A 136 -17.40 -24.67 1.43
N HIS A 137 -16.27 -24.08 1.76
CA HIS A 137 -15.78 -22.86 1.14
C HIS A 137 -14.54 -23.03 0.26
N GLY A 138 -14.06 -24.25 0.05
CA GLY A 138 -12.81 -24.56 -0.65
C GLY A 138 -12.71 -23.89 -2.01
N ARG A 139 -13.74 -23.99 -2.85
CA ARG A 139 -13.82 -23.33 -4.17
C ARG A 139 -13.64 -21.81 -4.09
N ASN A 140 -14.18 -21.17 -3.05
CA ASN A 140 -14.04 -19.72 -2.88
C ASN A 140 -12.72 -19.35 -2.21
N ILE A 141 -12.15 -20.21 -1.38
CA ILE A 141 -10.83 -20.03 -0.78
C ILE A 141 -9.75 -20.07 -1.88
N SER A 142 -9.86 -20.99 -2.84
CA SER A 142 -8.91 -21.12 -3.97
C SER A 142 -8.85 -19.89 -4.89
N LYS A 143 -9.89 -19.05 -4.91
CA LYS A 143 -9.85 -17.75 -5.61
C LYS A 143 -8.85 -16.74 -5.02
N GLY A 144 -8.18 -17.07 -3.92
CA GLY A 144 -7.12 -16.27 -3.31
C GLY A 144 -7.58 -14.93 -2.74
N LYS A 145 -6.68 -13.97 -2.74
CA LYS A 145 -6.84 -12.66 -2.07
C LYS A 145 -8.06 -11.85 -2.50
N MET A 146 -8.67 -12.16 -3.65
CA MET A 146 -9.86 -11.47 -4.14
C MET A 146 -11.16 -12.02 -3.56
N SER A 147 -11.10 -13.07 -2.72
CA SER A 147 -12.25 -13.74 -2.10
C SER A 147 -12.38 -13.44 -0.61
N ALA A 148 -13.61 -13.20 -0.17
CA ALA A 148 -13.94 -13.05 1.25
C ALA A 148 -13.68 -14.35 2.05
N ALA A 149 -13.92 -15.52 1.42
CA ALA A 149 -13.66 -16.82 2.03
C ALA A 149 -12.18 -17.08 2.30
N TYR A 150 -11.29 -16.62 1.40
CA TYR A 150 -9.84 -16.67 1.62
C TYR A 150 -9.43 -15.91 2.88
N TRP A 151 -9.93 -14.68 3.03
CA TRP A 151 -9.61 -13.86 4.20
C TRP A 151 -10.24 -14.41 5.48
N ALA A 152 -11.46 -14.91 5.41
CA ALA A 152 -12.10 -15.59 6.54
C ALA A 152 -11.28 -16.81 6.99
N ASN A 153 -10.83 -17.64 6.04
CA ASN A 153 -9.98 -18.80 6.34
C ASN A 153 -8.63 -18.37 6.96
N LYS A 154 -8.02 -17.32 6.44
CA LYS A 154 -6.71 -16.83 6.91
C LYS A 154 -6.75 -16.22 8.32
N VAL A 155 -7.85 -15.55 8.66
CA VAL A 155 -7.95 -14.71 9.87
C VAL A 155 -8.73 -15.38 10.99
N LYS A 156 -9.78 -16.13 10.65
CA LYS A 156 -10.75 -16.66 11.61
C LYS A 156 -10.72 -18.19 11.75
N TRP A 157 -10.08 -18.90 10.83
CA TRP A 157 -10.00 -20.34 10.71
C TRP A 157 -8.56 -20.80 10.45
#